data_8e5ccc97edad4ea1206a0116d1e26bdf
#
_entry.id   8e5ccc97edad4ea1206a0116d1e26bdf
#
_cell.length_a   1.000
_cell.length_b   1.000
_cell.length_c   1.000
_cell.angle_alpha   90.00
_cell.angle_beta   90.00
_cell.angle_gamma   90.00
#
_symmetry.space_group_name_H-M   'P 1'
#
loop_
_entity.id
_entity.type
_entity.pdbx_description
1 polymer ?
#
loop_
_entity_poly.entity_id
_entity_poly.type
_entity_poly.pdbx_seq_one_letter_code
_entity_poly.pdbx_strand_id
1 'polypeptide(L)'
;MIQQQQKFELLESLLWEPKNGYFLLDRHLQRLERSADYFNFPLSLTEASKALQALSMTCGSVKQKIRLTISCEGNIKLQAHTLDSGILKIGASVGIASQPIDSQNPFLYHKTTYRLPYTMALESQPQYQDVFLWNQDGVITESTIANIVIDTPAGLITPPVKCGLLPGTFRSQLLEEGKIREELITLDDLHSTQNLFLINSVRGWIRLKKEASRDVWKVVSNG
;
A
#
# COMPACT_ATOMS: atom_id res chain seq x y z
N MET A 1 -9.24 -26.31 -19.49
CA MET A 1 -9.85 -24.97 -19.64
C MET A 1 -8.74 -23.96 -19.46
N ILE A 2 -8.37 -23.23 -20.52
CA ILE A 2 -7.33 -22.21 -20.50
C ILE A 2 -7.91 -21.05 -19.70
N GLN A 3 -7.45 -20.85 -18.45
CA GLN A 3 -7.67 -19.61 -17.75
C GLN A 3 -7.10 -18.51 -18.63
N GLN A 4 -7.97 -17.60 -19.10
CA GLN A 4 -7.50 -16.34 -19.69
C GLN A 4 -6.58 -15.69 -18.69
N GLN A 5 -5.28 -15.71 -18.96
CA GLN A 5 -4.29 -14.99 -18.15
C GLN A 5 -4.66 -13.51 -18.21
N GLN A 6 -5.25 -13.05 -17.12
CA GLN A 6 -5.63 -11.65 -16.99
C GLN A 6 -4.34 -10.83 -17.05
N LYS A 7 -4.15 -10.05 -18.14
CA LYS A 7 -2.96 -9.23 -18.35
C LYS A 7 -2.84 -8.23 -17.20
N PHE A 8 -1.71 -8.21 -16.54
CA PHE A 8 -1.38 -7.25 -15.50
C PHE A 8 0.02 -6.68 -15.72
N GLU A 9 0.31 -5.57 -15.08
CA GLU A 9 1.63 -4.93 -15.06
C GLU A 9 2.16 -4.93 -13.63
N LEU A 10 3.47 -4.98 -13.47
CA LEU A 10 4.12 -4.63 -12.22
C LEU A 10 3.95 -3.13 -11.97
N LEU A 11 3.80 -2.75 -10.72
CA LEU A 11 3.43 -1.37 -10.37
C LEU A 11 4.28 -0.87 -9.20
N GLU A 12 4.80 0.35 -9.33
CA GLU A 12 5.28 1.12 -8.20
C GLU A 12 4.59 2.48 -8.11
N SER A 13 4.50 2.99 -6.88
CA SER A 13 3.99 4.32 -6.57
C SER A 13 5.00 5.03 -5.69
N LEU A 14 5.70 6.01 -6.25
CA LEU A 14 6.76 6.74 -5.58
C LEU A 14 6.30 8.16 -5.26
N LEU A 15 6.73 8.68 -4.12
CA LEU A 15 6.68 10.11 -3.84
C LEU A 15 7.92 10.76 -4.45
N TRP A 16 7.72 11.77 -5.27
CA TRP A 16 8.78 12.67 -5.72
C TRP A 16 8.65 14.03 -5.01
N GLU A 17 9.76 14.53 -4.50
CA GLU A 17 9.85 15.81 -3.79
C GLU A 17 10.92 16.69 -4.46
N PRO A 18 10.64 17.97 -4.73
CA PRO A 18 11.54 18.86 -5.51
C PRO A 18 12.97 18.98 -4.96
N LYS A 19 13.13 18.89 -3.64
CA LYS A 19 14.44 19.04 -2.97
C LYS A 19 15.11 17.72 -2.63
N ASN A 20 14.33 16.66 -2.44
CA ASN A 20 14.80 15.39 -1.89
C ASN A 20 14.80 14.26 -2.92
N GLY A 21 14.22 14.47 -4.12
CA GLY A 21 14.08 13.42 -5.13
C GLY A 21 13.02 12.38 -4.78
N TYR A 22 13.23 11.15 -5.20
CA TYR A 22 12.31 10.04 -4.95
C TYR A 22 12.48 9.47 -3.54
N PHE A 23 11.44 9.53 -2.74
CA PHE A 23 11.44 8.94 -1.41
C PHE A 23 11.50 7.41 -1.49
N LEU A 24 12.47 6.81 -0.81
CA LEU A 24 12.73 5.37 -0.73
C LEU A 24 12.94 4.67 -2.10
N LEU A 25 13.56 5.35 -3.06
CA LEU A 25 13.75 4.84 -4.43
C LEU A 25 14.33 3.43 -4.45
N ASP A 26 15.43 3.18 -3.73
CA ASP A 26 16.11 1.89 -3.74
C ASP A 26 15.21 0.74 -3.26
N ARG A 27 14.37 0.99 -2.23
CA ARG A 27 13.42 0.00 -1.73
C ARG A 27 12.31 -0.29 -2.73
N HIS A 28 11.87 0.73 -3.47
CA HIS A 28 10.90 0.56 -4.55
C HIS A 28 11.47 -0.27 -5.69
N LEU A 29 12.70 0.00 -6.11
CA LEU A 29 13.38 -0.75 -7.17
C LEU A 29 13.64 -2.20 -6.75
N GLN A 30 14.08 -2.45 -5.52
CA GLN A 30 14.26 -3.80 -4.98
C GLN A 30 12.94 -4.60 -4.91
N ARG A 31 11.83 -3.96 -4.54
CA ARG A 31 10.52 -4.62 -4.53
C ARG A 31 10.03 -4.91 -5.95
N LEU A 32 10.25 -3.99 -6.87
CA LEU A 32 9.94 -4.17 -8.30
C LEU A 32 10.73 -5.36 -8.87
N GLU A 33 12.03 -5.45 -8.59
CA GLU A 33 12.91 -6.54 -9.01
C GLU A 33 12.42 -7.88 -8.48
N ARG A 34 12.15 -8.00 -7.17
CA ARG A 34 11.59 -9.23 -6.60
C ARG A 34 10.27 -9.66 -7.25
N SER A 35 9.43 -8.69 -7.64
CA SER A 35 8.18 -8.99 -8.33
C SER A 35 8.41 -9.40 -9.78
N ALA A 36 9.38 -8.79 -10.45
CA ALA A 36 9.78 -9.14 -11.81
C ALA A 36 10.33 -10.59 -11.87
N ASP A 37 11.20 -10.94 -10.92
CA ASP A 37 11.73 -12.29 -10.80
C ASP A 37 10.63 -13.32 -10.55
N TYR A 38 9.71 -13.02 -9.62
CA TYR A 38 8.61 -13.95 -9.28
C TYR A 38 7.68 -14.23 -10.45
N PHE A 39 7.33 -13.19 -11.23
CA PHE A 39 6.41 -13.32 -12.37
C PHE A 39 7.10 -13.54 -13.71
N ASN A 40 8.44 -13.63 -13.72
CA ASN A 40 9.26 -13.74 -14.93
C ASN A 40 9.04 -12.58 -15.93
N PHE A 41 8.95 -11.35 -15.42
CA PHE A 41 8.87 -10.14 -16.22
C PHE A 41 10.30 -9.69 -16.59
N PRO A 42 10.58 -9.38 -17.88
CA PRO A 42 11.84 -8.76 -18.24
C PRO A 42 11.93 -7.36 -17.63
N LEU A 43 12.95 -7.12 -16.80
CA LEU A 43 13.18 -5.85 -16.12
C LEU A 43 14.62 -5.40 -16.27
N SER A 44 14.81 -4.16 -16.71
CA SER A 44 16.09 -3.44 -16.64
C SER A 44 15.98 -2.33 -15.58
N LEU A 45 16.55 -2.57 -14.40
CA LEU A 45 16.61 -1.54 -13.34
C LEU A 45 17.36 -0.29 -13.81
N THR A 46 18.37 -0.46 -14.65
CA THR A 46 19.13 0.67 -15.24
C THR A 46 18.23 1.56 -16.09
N GLU A 47 17.39 0.96 -16.94
CA GLU A 47 16.46 1.72 -17.80
C GLU A 47 15.35 2.35 -16.97
N ALA A 48 14.80 1.64 -15.97
CA ALA A 48 13.81 2.18 -15.06
C ALA A 48 14.34 3.39 -14.29
N SER A 49 15.58 3.31 -13.77
CA SER A 49 16.26 4.41 -13.07
C SER A 49 16.51 5.60 -13.99
N LYS A 50 16.97 5.38 -15.23
CA LYS A 50 17.17 6.44 -16.22
C LYS A 50 15.84 7.14 -16.57
N ALA A 51 14.78 6.37 -16.76
CA ALA A 51 13.44 6.91 -17.05
C ALA A 51 12.92 7.77 -15.88
N LEU A 52 13.07 7.31 -14.63
CA LEU A 52 12.72 8.08 -13.44
C LEU A 52 13.55 9.36 -13.32
N GLN A 53 14.85 9.28 -13.58
CA GLN A 53 15.72 10.46 -13.57
C GLN A 53 15.30 11.48 -14.64
N ALA A 54 15.01 11.04 -15.87
CA ALA A 54 14.52 11.92 -16.92
C ALA A 54 13.18 12.58 -16.54
N LEU A 55 12.24 11.83 -15.97
CA LEU A 55 10.97 12.38 -15.49
C LEU A 55 11.19 13.42 -14.39
N SER A 56 12.10 13.20 -13.46
CA SER A 56 12.37 14.12 -12.35
C SER A 56 12.76 15.53 -12.82
N MET A 57 13.42 15.64 -13.98
CA MET A 57 13.78 16.93 -14.58
C MET A 57 12.56 17.73 -15.07
N THR A 58 11.41 17.10 -15.21
CA THR A 58 10.15 17.72 -15.68
C THR A 58 9.11 17.91 -14.59
N CYS A 59 9.35 17.40 -13.38
CA CYS A 59 8.34 17.38 -12.30
C CYS A 59 8.04 18.73 -11.64
N GLY A 60 8.76 19.81 -11.96
CA GLY A 60 8.46 21.15 -11.45
C GLY A 60 8.77 21.33 -9.95
N SER A 61 8.00 22.22 -9.26
CA SER A 61 8.30 22.64 -7.88
C SER A 61 7.33 22.09 -6.82
N VAL A 62 6.44 21.17 -7.17
CA VAL A 62 5.46 20.57 -6.24
C VAL A 62 5.66 19.08 -6.11
N LYS A 63 5.36 18.55 -4.92
CA LYS A 63 5.40 17.09 -4.68
C LYS A 63 4.46 16.36 -5.62
N GLN A 64 4.88 15.22 -6.14
CA GLN A 64 4.11 14.40 -7.07
C GLN A 64 4.12 12.93 -6.68
N LYS A 65 3.04 12.25 -6.99
CA LYS A 65 2.97 10.78 -7.00
C LYS A 65 3.36 10.30 -8.39
N ILE A 66 4.44 9.56 -8.46
CA ILE A 66 4.88 8.94 -9.70
C ILE A 66 4.42 7.49 -9.72
N ARG A 67 3.68 7.13 -10.77
CA ARG A 67 3.27 5.76 -11.06
C ARG A 67 4.24 5.20 -12.10
N LEU A 68 4.95 4.13 -11.74
CA LEU A 68 5.80 3.34 -12.63
C LEU A 68 5.12 2.00 -12.87
N THR A 69 4.92 1.62 -14.13
CA THR A 69 4.46 0.28 -14.49
C THR A 69 5.42 -0.39 -15.47
N ILE A 70 5.52 -1.73 -15.35
CA ILE A 70 6.28 -2.59 -16.25
C ILE A 70 5.33 -3.62 -16.83
N SER A 71 5.23 -3.68 -18.17
CA SER A 71 4.43 -4.70 -18.85
C SER A 71 5.14 -6.06 -18.87
N CYS A 72 4.42 -7.11 -19.22
CA CYS A 72 5.00 -8.46 -19.37
C CYS A 72 6.01 -8.56 -20.53
N GLU A 73 6.06 -7.57 -21.42
CA GLU A 73 7.08 -7.42 -22.45
C GLU A 73 8.28 -6.57 -21.98
N GLY A 74 8.28 -6.05 -20.75
CA GLY A 74 9.32 -5.19 -20.19
C GLY A 74 9.17 -3.70 -20.52
N ASN A 75 8.05 -3.27 -21.12
CA ASN A 75 7.84 -1.87 -21.42
C ASN A 75 7.64 -1.04 -20.16
N ILE A 76 8.43 0.01 -20.01
CA ILE A 76 8.37 0.95 -18.88
C ILE A 76 7.43 2.08 -19.22
N LYS A 77 6.47 2.37 -18.30
CA LYS A 77 5.59 3.54 -18.40
C LYS A 77 5.62 4.33 -17.10
N LEU A 78 5.77 5.65 -17.20
CA LEU A 78 5.75 6.59 -16.08
C LEU A 78 4.59 7.56 -16.23
N GLN A 79 3.93 7.86 -15.12
CA GLN A 79 2.88 8.88 -15.02
C GLN A 79 3.08 9.69 -13.74
N ALA A 80 3.05 11.02 -13.86
CA ALA A 80 3.11 11.94 -12.74
C ALA A 80 1.72 12.48 -12.41
N HIS A 81 1.37 12.49 -11.13
CA HIS A 81 0.08 12.95 -10.63
C HIS A 81 0.30 13.87 -9.43
N THR A 82 -0.55 14.90 -9.27
CA THR A 82 -0.59 15.71 -8.05
C THR A 82 -1.04 14.86 -6.86
N LEU A 83 -0.62 15.21 -5.64
CA LEU A 83 -0.97 14.48 -4.42
C LEU A 83 -2.43 14.70 -3.97
N ASP A 84 -3.10 15.73 -4.48
CA ASP A 84 -4.45 16.14 -4.05
C ASP A 84 -5.56 15.17 -4.46
N SER A 85 -5.27 14.25 -5.39
CA SER A 85 -6.21 13.27 -5.93
C SER A 85 -6.20 11.94 -5.16
N GLY A 86 -6.36 11.94 -3.83
CA GLY A 86 -6.31 10.69 -3.07
C GLY A 86 -7.64 10.29 -2.45
N ILE A 87 -7.88 8.97 -2.36
CA ILE A 87 -9.09 8.37 -1.75
C ILE A 87 -9.20 8.71 -0.26
N LEU A 88 -8.06 8.72 0.46
CA LEU A 88 -8.01 9.00 1.91
C LEU A 88 -7.77 10.49 2.18
N LYS A 89 -8.77 11.31 1.92
CA LYS A 89 -8.82 12.70 2.39
C LYS A 89 -9.32 12.76 3.84
N ILE A 90 -9.05 13.87 4.53
CA ILE A 90 -9.65 14.11 5.86
C ILE A 90 -11.16 13.94 5.78
N GLY A 91 -11.73 13.18 6.70
CA GLY A 91 -13.14 12.80 6.73
C GLY A 91 -13.49 11.52 5.96
N ALA A 92 -12.57 10.97 5.15
CA ALA A 92 -12.80 9.69 4.49
C ALA A 92 -13.04 8.58 5.52
N SER A 93 -14.03 7.71 5.26
CA SER A 93 -14.39 6.61 6.13
C SER A 93 -13.73 5.31 5.67
N VAL A 94 -13.25 4.54 6.65
CA VAL A 94 -12.66 3.23 6.48
C VAL A 94 -13.47 2.23 7.29
N GLY A 95 -13.96 1.18 6.65
CA GLY A 95 -14.70 0.08 7.29
C GLY A 95 -13.87 -1.19 7.36
N ILE A 96 -14.55 -2.33 7.59
CA ILE A 96 -13.96 -3.67 7.57
C ILE A 96 -14.56 -4.43 6.38
N ALA A 97 -13.75 -5.12 5.59
CA ALA A 97 -14.22 -5.95 4.49
C ALA A 97 -15.17 -7.06 5.02
N SER A 98 -16.24 -7.34 4.28
CA SER A 98 -17.26 -8.30 4.71
C SER A 98 -16.80 -9.76 4.60
N GLN A 99 -15.76 -10.03 3.81
CA GLN A 99 -15.21 -11.37 3.57
C GLN A 99 -13.70 -11.38 3.77
N PRO A 100 -13.13 -12.50 4.26
CA PRO A 100 -11.69 -12.64 4.37
C PRO A 100 -11.04 -12.71 2.99
N ILE A 101 -9.78 -12.25 2.92
CA ILE A 101 -8.92 -12.50 1.77
C ILE A 101 -8.27 -13.89 1.88
N ASP A 102 -7.92 -14.47 0.74
CA ASP A 102 -7.08 -15.67 0.66
C ASP A 102 -5.60 -15.28 0.79
N SER A 103 -4.99 -15.54 1.95
CA SER A 103 -3.58 -15.28 2.21
C SER A 103 -2.61 -16.08 1.32
N GLN A 104 -3.08 -17.09 0.60
CA GLN A 104 -2.25 -17.82 -0.38
C GLN A 104 -2.18 -17.11 -1.75
N ASN A 105 -2.97 -16.05 -1.94
CA ASN A 105 -2.97 -15.30 -3.19
C ASN A 105 -1.67 -14.50 -3.38
N PRO A 106 -0.81 -14.81 -4.38
CA PRO A 106 0.48 -14.16 -4.58
C PRO A 106 0.36 -12.65 -4.87
N PHE A 107 -0.77 -12.20 -5.42
CA PHE A 107 -0.99 -10.78 -5.73
C PHE A 107 -1.13 -9.88 -4.48
N LEU A 108 -1.25 -10.45 -3.29
CA LEU A 108 -1.17 -9.70 -2.04
C LEU A 108 0.27 -9.32 -1.68
N TYR A 109 1.25 -10.12 -2.12
CA TYR A 109 2.67 -9.95 -1.81
C TYR A 109 3.44 -9.13 -2.83
N HIS A 110 2.85 -8.94 -4.02
CA HIS A 110 3.46 -8.24 -5.15
C HIS A 110 2.61 -7.06 -5.60
N LYS A 111 3.25 -5.91 -5.74
CA LYS A 111 2.55 -4.70 -6.18
C LYS A 111 2.33 -4.74 -7.69
N THR A 112 1.08 -4.97 -8.09
CA THR A 112 0.69 -5.10 -9.51
C THR A 112 -0.56 -4.27 -9.83
N THR A 113 -0.92 -4.21 -11.10
CA THR A 113 -2.21 -3.66 -11.54
C THR A 113 -3.37 -4.64 -11.38
N TYR A 114 -3.11 -5.90 -11.04
CA TYR A 114 -4.14 -6.87 -10.68
C TYR A 114 -4.63 -6.58 -9.27
N ARG A 115 -5.81 -5.96 -9.18
CA ARG A 115 -6.37 -5.43 -7.93
C ARG A 115 -7.64 -6.16 -7.49
N LEU A 116 -7.96 -7.31 -8.10
CA LEU A 116 -9.24 -7.99 -7.87
C LEU A 116 -9.54 -8.25 -6.38
N PRO A 117 -8.61 -8.77 -5.54
CA PRO A 117 -8.89 -8.98 -4.11
C PRO A 117 -9.28 -7.69 -3.39
N TYR A 118 -8.60 -6.59 -3.68
CA TYR A 118 -8.86 -5.28 -3.09
C TYR A 118 -10.17 -4.66 -3.61
N THR A 119 -10.45 -4.82 -4.90
CA THR A 119 -11.68 -4.32 -5.53
C THR A 119 -12.89 -5.03 -4.94
N MET A 120 -12.86 -6.36 -4.86
CA MET A 120 -13.95 -7.15 -4.25
C MET A 120 -14.17 -6.77 -2.78
N ALA A 121 -13.09 -6.59 -2.01
CA ALA A 121 -13.19 -6.18 -0.62
C ALA A 121 -13.87 -4.80 -0.48
N LEU A 122 -13.48 -3.83 -1.31
CA LEU A 122 -14.06 -2.49 -1.29
C LEU A 122 -15.52 -2.47 -1.79
N GLU A 123 -15.82 -3.20 -2.86
CA GLU A 123 -17.18 -3.33 -3.41
C GLU A 123 -18.14 -4.03 -2.44
N SER A 124 -17.63 -4.86 -1.54
CA SER A 124 -18.44 -5.48 -0.48
C SER A 124 -18.94 -4.47 0.55
N GLN A 125 -18.37 -3.25 0.57
CA GLN A 125 -18.66 -2.19 1.54
C GLN A 125 -18.70 -0.81 0.84
N PRO A 126 -19.63 -0.58 -0.10
CA PRO A 126 -19.61 0.58 -1.00
C PRO A 126 -19.84 1.92 -0.28
N GLN A 127 -20.27 1.91 0.97
CA GLN A 127 -20.45 3.10 1.81
C GLN A 127 -19.12 3.68 2.35
N TYR A 128 -17.99 2.93 2.24
CA TYR A 128 -16.69 3.38 2.71
C TYR A 128 -15.76 3.74 1.56
N GLN A 129 -14.82 4.64 1.80
CA GLN A 129 -13.78 5.02 0.84
C GLN A 129 -12.62 4.02 0.81
N ASP A 130 -12.41 3.27 1.90
CA ASP A 130 -11.44 2.18 2.01
C ASP A 130 -11.93 1.16 3.03
N VAL A 131 -11.32 -0.03 3.06
CA VAL A 131 -11.65 -1.08 4.03
C VAL A 131 -10.37 -1.75 4.54
N PHE A 132 -10.38 -2.15 5.81
CA PHE A 132 -9.40 -3.08 6.35
C PHE A 132 -9.71 -4.48 5.85
N LEU A 133 -8.67 -5.15 5.34
CA LEU A 133 -8.72 -6.55 4.95
C LEU A 133 -8.30 -7.44 6.12
N TRP A 134 -8.85 -8.61 6.16
CA TRP A 134 -8.51 -9.66 7.13
C TRP A 134 -8.45 -11.02 6.43
N ASN A 135 -7.68 -11.96 6.96
CA ASN A 135 -7.47 -13.29 6.38
C ASN A 135 -8.36 -14.35 7.03
N GLN A 136 -8.27 -15.60 6.54
CA GLN A 136 -9.06 -16.73 7.01
C GLN A 136 -8.85 -17.05 8.51
N ASP A 137 -7.73 -16.62 9.10
CA ASP A 137 -7.42 -16.81 10.52
C ASP A 137 -7.98 -15.68 11.39
N GLY A 138 -8.76 -14.74 10.83
CA GLY A 138 -9.31 -13.58 11.54
C GLY A 138 -8.30 -12.49 11.85
N VAL A 139 -7.13 -12.50 11.20
CA VAL A 139 -6.07 -11.52 11.38
C VAL A 139 -6.23 -10.38 10.39
N ILE A 140 -6.20 -9.14 10.89
CA ILE A 140 -6.14 -7.93 10.05
C ILE A 140 -4.82 -7.92 9.28
N THR A 141 -4.88 -7.52 8.01
CA THR A 141 -3.70 -7.53 7.14
C THR A 141 -3.27 -6.12 6.73
N GLU A 142 -4.05 -5.45 5.94
CA GLU A 142 -3.79 -4.09 5.45
C GLU A 142 -5.11 -3.41 5.01
N SER A 143 -5.07 -2.19 4.48
CA SER A 143 -6.19 -1.61 3.73
C SER A 143 -5.99 -1.83 2.22
N THR A 144 -6.94 -1.40 1.40
CA THR A 144 -6.79 -1.57 -0.05
C THR A 144 -5.61 -0.78 -0.64
N ILE A 145 -5.07 0.22 0.05
CA ILE A 145 -4.01 1.11 -0.47
C ILE A 145 -2.83 1.36 0.48
N ALA A 146 -2.86 0.82 1.71
CA ALA A 146 -1.86 1.14 2.73
C ALA A 146 -1.73 0.01 3.76
N ASN A 147 -0.54 -0.15 4.35
CA ASN A 147 -0.37 -1.02 5.50
C ASN A 147 -0.98 -0.39 6.76
N ILE A 148 -1.36 -1.22 7.71
CA ILE A 148 -1.94 -0.79 8.99
C ILE A 148 -0.89 -0.78 10.10
N VAL A 149 -1.00 0.20 11.00
CA VAL A 149 -0.27 0.26 12.26
C VAL A 149 -1.26 0.62 13.37
N ILE A 150 -1.22 -0.09 14.48
CA ILE A 150 -1.97 0.26 15.68
C ILE A 150 -1.03 0.58 16.84
N ASP A 151 -1.49 1.48 17.72
CA ASP A 151 -0.81 1.85 18.94
C ASP A 151 -1.29 0.97 20.10
N THR A 152 -0.35 0.29 20.74
CA THR A 152 -0.61 -0.57 21.90
C THR A 152 0.19 -0.10 23.10
N PRO A 153 -0.13 -0.53 24.34
CA PRO A 153 0.68 -0.22 25.50
C PRO A 153 2.15 -0.63 25.37
N ALA A 154 2.44 -1.61 24.51
CA ALA A 154 3.80 -2.09 24.25
C ALA A 154 4.45 -1.43 23.02
N GLY A 155 3.84 -0.43 22.41
CA GLY A 155 4.30 0.34 21.25
C GLY A 155 3.54 0.04 19.96
N LEU A 156 4.04 0.60 18.86
CA LEU A 156 3.40 0.51 17.54
C LEU A 156 3.64 -0.85 16.89
N ILE A 157 2.56 -1.50 16.44
CA ILE A 157 2.62 -2.81 15.79
C ILE A 157 1.95 -2.80 14.40
N THR A 158 2.41 -3.71 13.54
CA THR A 158 1.88 -3.95 12.18
C THR A 158 1.84 -5.45 11.92
N PRO A 159 0.87 -5.96 11.15
CA PRO A 159 0.80 -7.40 10.90
C PRO A 159 2.03 -7.92 10.12
N PRO A 160 2.48 -9.17 10.37
CA PRO A 160 3.50 -9.83 9.57
C PRO A 160 3.07 -10.01 8.11
N VAL A 161 4.02 -9.90 7.18
CA VAL A 161 3.74 -10.05 5.74
C VAL A 161 3.06 -11.38 5.43
N LYS A 162 3.43 -12.47 6.12
CA LYS A 162 2.84 -13.82 5.92
C LYS A 162 1.32 -13.88 6.13
N CYS A 163 0.72 -12.88 6.77
CA CYS A 163 -0.73 -12.81 6.95
C CYS A 163 -1.49 -12.46 5.66
N GLY A 164 -0.81 -12.12 4.57
CA GLY A 164 -1.43 -11.78 3.28
C GLY A 164 -1.48 -10.27 3.06
N LEU A 165 -0.34 -9.60 3.07
CA LEU A 165 -0.25 -8.16 2.82
C LEU A 165 0.99 -7.78 2.00
N LEU A 166 0.92 -6.64 1.36
CA LEU A 166 2.03 -6.10 0.60
C LEU A 166 3.18 -5.69 1.54
N PRO A 167 4.44 -6.14 1.29
CA PRO A 167 5.62 -5.61 1.99
C PRO A 167 5.87 -4.16 1.59
N GLY A 168 5.23 -3.21 2.29
CA GLY A 168 5.30 -1.78 1.99
C GLY A 168 6.70 -1.23 2.20
N THR A 169 7.19 -0.40 1.28
CA THR A 169 8.54 0.18 1.35
C THR A 169 8.71 1.08 2.57
N PHE A 170 7.70 1.87 2.91
CA PHE A 170 7.71 2.71 4.11
C PHE A 170 7.56 1.86 5.39
N ARG A 171 6.70 0.81 5.35
CA ARG A 171 6.60 -0.16 6.44
C ARG A 171 7.95 -0.82 6.73
N SER A 172 8.67 -1.27 5.68
CA SER A 172 9.99 -1.90 5.83
C SER A 172 11.02 -0.95 6.45
N GLN A 173 11.02 0.33 6.06
CA GLN A 173 11.86 1.34 6.69
C GLN A 173 11.56 1.48 8.19
N LEU A 174 10.28 1.61 8.56
CA LEU A 174 9.87 1.79 9.96
C LEU A 174 10.23 0.58 10.84
N LEU A 175 10.17 -0.64 10.29
CA LEU A 175 10.62 -1.86 10.98
C LEU A 175 12.14 -1.84 11.21
N GLU A 176 12.93 -1.50 10.20
CA GLU A 176 14.40 -1.41 10.33
C GLU A 176 14.85 -0.31 11.30
N GLU A 177 14.11 0.79 11.35
CA GLU A 177 14.32 1.88 12.31
C GLU A 177 13.81 1.54 13.72
N GLY A 178 13.20 0.37 13.93
CA GLY A 178 12.61 -0.03 15.22
C GLY A 178 11.43 0.83 15.68
N LYS A 179 10.82 1.60 14.76
CA LYS A 179 9.67 2.45 15.06
C LYS A 179 8.36 1.68 15.16
N ILE A 180 8.28 0.54 14.50
CA ILE A 180 7.17 -0.41 14.58
C ILE A 180 7.74 -1.82 14.68
N ARG A 181 6.97 -2.77 15.19
CA ARG A 181 7.32 -4.20 15.19
C ARG A 181 6.21 -5.03 14.58
N GLU A 182 6.55 -6.23 14.11
CA GLU A 182 5.56 -7.18 13.61
C GLU A 182 4.86 -7.91 14.76
N GLU A 183 3.54 -7.87 14.76
CA GLU A 183 2.68 -8.62 15.69
C GLU A 183 1.33 -8.84 15.03
N LEU A 184 0.64 -9.95 15.34
CA LEU A 184 -0.70 -10.21 14.83
C LEU A 184 -1.67 -9.17 15.38
N ILE A 185 -2.56 -8.68 14.52
CA ILE A 185 -3.62 -7.74 14.88
C ILE A 185 -4.94 -8.45 14.62
N THR A 186 -5.73 -8.65 15.65
CA THR A 186 -7.08 -9.23 15.57
C THR A 186 -8.12 -8.15 15.33
N LEU A 187 -9.36 -8.55 15.06
CA LEU A 187 -10.50 -7.63 15.03
C LEU A 187 -10.73 -6.95 16.39
N ASP A 188 -10.51 -7.69 17.50
CA ASP A 188 -10.66 -7.13 18.84
C ASP A 188 -9.59 -6.07 19.14
N ASP A 189 -8.35 -6.28 18.70
CA ASP A 189 -7.30 -5.27 18.79
C ASP A 189 -7.66 -4.01 18.01
N LEU A 190 -8.19 -4.19 16.79
CA LEU A 190 -8.65 -3.08 15.95
C LEU A 190 -9.79 -2.30 16.61
N HIS A 191 -10.71 -3.01 17.29
CA HIS A 191 -11.83 -2.38 17.98
C HIS A 191 -11.43 -1.63 19.24
N SER A 192 -10.42 -2.12 19.95
CA SER A 192 -9.97 -1.57 21.25
C SER A 192 -8.95 -0.44 21.12
N THR A 193 -8.25 -0.34 19.97
CA THR A 193 -7.20 0.68 19.80
C THR A 193 -7.79 2.09 19.69
N GLN A 194 -7.11 3.05 20.37
CA GLN A 194 -7.45 4.48 20.29
C GLN A 194 -6.75 5.18 19.12
N ASN A 195 -5.58 4.73 18.77
CA ASN A 195 -4.76 5.30 17.70
C ASN A 195 -4.47 4.23 16.65
N LEU A 196 -4.92 4.51 15.46
CA LEU A 196 -4.75 3.68 14.29
C LEU A 196 -4.21 4.52 13.15
N PHE A 197 -3.26 3.96 12.41
CA PHE A 197 -2.64 4.62 11.29
C PHE A 197 -2.66 3.71 10.06
N LEU A 198 -2.86 4.31 8.90
CA LEU A 198 -2.49 3.73 7.62
C LEU A 198 -1.16 4.35 7.17
N ILE A 199 -0.28 3.54 6.60
CA ILE A 199 1.04 3.98 6.18
C ILE A 199 1.36 3.55 4.76
N ASN A 200 1.90 4.46 3.95
CA ASN A 200 2.50 4.14 2.67
C ASN A 200 3.58 5.18 2.29
N SER A 201 4.44 4.86 1.32
CA SER A 201 5.55 5.72 0.91
C SER A 201 5.16 7.03 0.22
N VAL A 202 3.91 7.18 -0.22
CA VAL A 202 3.43 8.40 -0.91
C VAL A 202 2.88 9.42 0.07
N ARG A 203 2.19 8.95 1.14
CA ARG A 203 1.47 9.81 2.09
C ARG A 203 2.07 9.81 3.50
N GLY A 204 3.03 8.92 3.77
CA GLY A 204 3.57 8.73 5.11
C GLY A 204 2.52 8.14 6.05
N TRP A 205 2.38 8.73 7.21
CA TRP A 205 1.41 8.38 8.24
C TRP A 205 0.06 9.04 7.96
N ILE A 206 -1.01 8.25 7.98
CA ILE A 206 -2.40 8.70 7.84
C ILE A 206 -3.13 8.27 9.11
N ARG A 207 -3.44 9.22 9.96
CA ARG A 207 -4.10 8.96 11.24
C ARG A 207 -5.59 8.72 11.05
N LEU A 208 -6.11 7.71 11.74
CA LEU A 208 -7.53 7.40 11.80
C LEU A 208 -8.05 7.47 13.24
N LYS A 209 -9.29 7.88 13.38
CA LYS A 209 -10.03 7.88 14.63
C LYS A 209 -11.29 7.03 14.49
N LYS A 210 -11.55 6.16 15.47
CA LYS A 210 -12.77 5.35 15.50
C LYS A 210 -13.98 6.24 15.82
N GLU A 211 -15.09 6.03 15.14
CA GLU A 211 -16.38 6.62 15.50
C GLU A 211 -16.99 5.85 16.69
N ALA A 212 -17.52 6.58 17.68
CA ALA A 212 -17.92 6.03 18.98
C ALA A 212 -19.02 4.94 18.91
N SER A 213 -19.83 4.90 17.86
CA SER A 213 -21.00 4.03 17.76
C SER A 213 -20.96 3.00 16.63
N ARG A 214 -19.86 2.91 15.89
CA ARG A 214 -19.77 2.07 14.67
C ARG A 214 -18.34 1.54 14.48
N ASP A 215 -18.24 0.41 13.77
CA ASP A 215 -16.94 -0.09 13.28
C ASP A 215 -16.48 0.66 12.02
N VAL A 216 -16.32 1.96 12.19
CA VAL A 216 -15.93 2.91 11.17
C VAL A 216 -14.84 3.81 11.72
N TRP A 217 -13.82 4.02 10.93
CA TRP A 217 -12.72 4.94 11.24
C TRP A 217 -12.72 6.10 10.26
N LYS A 218 -12.43 7.29 10.74
CA LYS A 218 -12.31 8.50 9.92
C LYS A 218 -10.87 8.96 9.84
N VAL A 219 -10.45 9.31 8.64
CA VAL A 219 -9.16 9.99 8.44
C VAL A 219 -9.23 11.37 9.11
N VAL A 220 -8.26 11.64 9.99
CA VAL A 220 -8.13 12.92 10.70
C VAL A 220 -6.79 13.58 10.39
N SER A 221 -6.65 14.87 10.73
CA SER A 221 -5.35 15.54 10.62
C SER A 221 -4.31 14.89 11.53
N ASN A 222 -3.07 14.92 11.13
CA ASN A 222 -1.97 14.34 11.92
C ASN A 222 -1.60 15.17 13.18
N GLY A 223 -2.31 16.27 13.45
CA GLY A 223 -2.08 17.15 14.59
C GLY A 223 -0.85 18.01 14.41
#